data_a13ad3490666c402af58840034ea63d9
#
_entry.id   a13ad3490666c402af58840034ea63d9
#
_cell.length_a   1.000
_cell.length_b   1.000
_cell.length_c   1.000
_cell.angle_alpha   90.00
_cell.angle_beta   90.00
_cell.angle_gamma   90.00
#
_symmetry.space_group_name_H-M   'P 1'
#
loop_
_entity.id
_entity.type
_entity.pdbx_description
1 polymer ?
#
loop_
_entity_poly.entity_id
_entity_poly.type
_entity_poly.pdbx_seq_one_letter_code
_entity_poly.pdbx_strand_id
1 'polypeptide(L)'
;MNKVLKLEGVSKSIKGKVLVDQISFEVYEGEVFGFLGPNGAGKTTTIRMLVGLIAPSKGTIEIAGFPVNTHFKEAMKQIGCIVENPELYGYLTGWENLNQFARMLGIKDDKKIIEVVNLVKLSERIHEKVKTYSLGMKQRLGIAQALLGRPKLLILDEPTNGLDPAGIRELREFIHLLVKEQNISVFISSHLLSEIEMICDRVGIINKGKMVRVSTVKDLVKEAAERVEWRVSPTQKAIDLLKKDSTIQDINVKDDLILCRMSPLKINEIIQCFVTEDIQVNGVKTMSDTLEDLFMEMTGGEVRG
;
A
#
# COMPACT_ATOMS: atom_id res chain seq x y z
N MET A 1 0.73 -19.56 -4.52
CA MET A 1 1.53 -18.39 -4.96
C MET A 1 2.84 -18.41 -4.17
N ASN A 2 3.97 -18.17 -4.83
CA ASN A 2 5.25 -18.07 -4.14
C ASN A 2 5.32 -16.76 -3.37
N LYS A 3 6.02 -16.76 -2.21
CA LYS A 3 6.21 -15.58 -1.39
C LYS A 3 7.53 -14.92 -1.76
N VAL A 4 7.52 -13.62 -2.08
CA VAL A 4 8.73 -12.84 -2.31
C VAL A 4 9.20 -12.12 -1.05
N LEU A 5 8.28 -11.83 -0.13
CA LEU A 5 8.56 -11.24 1.18
C LEU A 5 7.68 -11.89 2.24
N LYS A 6 8.28 -12.19 3.40
CA LYS A 6 7.56 -12.72 4.57
C LYS A 6 8.11 -12.08 5.84
N LEU A 7 7.21 -11.57 6.66
CA LEU A 7 7.49 -11.10 8.02
C LEU A 7 6.72 -11.97 9.01
N GLU A 8 7.38 -12.39 10.09
CA GLU A 8 6.77 -13.16 11.18
C GLU A 8 7.13 -12.56 12.53
N GLY A 9 6.13 -11.99 13.22
CA GLY A 9 6.27 -11.44 14.57
C GLY A 9 7.32 -10.33 14.69
N VAL A 10 7.53 -9.55 13.62
CA VAL A 10 8.61 -8.55 13.56
C VAL A 10 8.29 -7.38 14.49
N SER A 11 9.22 -7.08 15.37
CA SER A 11 9.12 -5.95 16.29
C SER A 11 10.39 -5.11 16.26
N LYS A 12 10.24 -3.80 16.50
CA LYS A 12 11.35 -2.87 16.67
C LYS A 12 11.13 -1.94 17.84
N SER A 13 12.09 -1.97 18.76
CA SER A 13 12.15 -1.03 19.88
C SER A 13 13.46 -0.24 19.83
N ILE A 14 13.40 1.06 20.11
CA ILE A 14 14.56 1.96 20.21
C ILE A 14 14.44 2.74 21.52
N LYS A 15 15.44 2.67 22.37
CA LYS A 15 15.49 3.35 23.67
C LYS A 15 14.23 3.15 24.52
N GLY A 16 13.71 1.91 24.55
CA GLY A 16 12.52 1.54 25.32
C GLY A 16 11.18 1.87 24.64
N LYS A 17 11.17 2.64 23.55
CA LYS A 17 9.95 2.94 22.78
C LYS A 17 9.74 1.88 21.70
N VAL A 18 8.58 1.23 21.71
CA VAL A 18 8.17 0.30 20.65
C VAL A 18 7.68 1.10 19.46
N LEU A 19 8.31 0.92 18.30
CA LEU A 19 7.98 1.58 17.03
C LEU A 19 7.18 0.67 16.11
N VAL A 20 7.48 -0.64 16.17
CA VAL A 20 6.77 -1.70 15.44
C VAL A 20 6.59 -2.86 16.41
N ASP A 21 5.40 -3.44 16.46
CA ASP A 21 5.01 -4.45 17.44
C ASP A 21 4.35 -5.66 16.78
N GLN A 22 5.10 -6.76 16.72
CA GLN A 22 4.68 -8.10 16.29
C GLN A 22 3.94 -8.13 14.92
N ILE A 23 4.42 -7.35 13.94
CA ILE A 23 3.80 -7.34 12.62
C ILE A 23 4.13 -8.63 11.85
N SER A 24 3.12 -9.16 11.16
CA SER A 24 3.24 -10.34 10.29
C SER A 24 2.43 -10.12 9.02
N PHE A 25 3.05 -10.30 7.87
CA PHE A 25 2.39 -10.28 6.56
C PHE A 25 3.28 -10.91 5.50
N GLU A 26 2.71 -11.14 4.33
CA GLU A 26 3.38 -11.74 3.18
C GLU A 26 3.09 -10.94 1.92
N VAL A 27 4.09 -10.87 1.02
CA VAL A 27 3.96 -10.35 -0.34
C VAL A 27 4.26 -11.48 -1.32
N TYR A 28 3.42 -11.64 -2.32
CA TYR A 28 3.54 -12.70 -3.31
C TYR A 28 4.25 -12.24 -4.58
N GLU A 29 4.80 -13.20 -5.34
CA GLU A 29 5.42 -12.90 -6.63
C GLU A 29 4.40 -12.34 -7.61
N GLY A 30 4.76 -11.24 -8.27
CA GLY A 30 3.94 -10.60 -9.30
C GLY A 30 2.76 -9.79 -8.75
N GLU A 31 2.79 -9.36 -7.47
CA GLU A 31 1.77 -8.44 -6.93
C GLU A 31 2.35 -7.06 -6.61
N VAL A 32 1.49 -6.07 -6.59
CA VAL A 32 1.74 -4.75 -5.99
C VAL A 32 1.11 -4.75 -4.60
N PHE A 33 1.94 -4.71 -3.57
CA PHE A 33 1.50 -4.68 -2.18
C PHE A 33 1.65 -3.28 -1.58
N GLY A 34 0.55 -2.70 -1.12
CA GLY A 34 0.51 -1.43 -0.43
C GLY A 34 0.74 -1.58 1.07
N PHE A 35 1.50 -0.67 1.67
CA PHE A 35 1.70 -0.60 3.12
C PHE A 35 1.21 0.76 3.61
N LEU A 36 -0.05 0.80 4.06
CA LEU A 36 -0.81 2.00 4.35
C LEU A 36 -0.81 2.31 5.84
N GLY A 37 -0.66 3.57 6.19
CA GLY A 37 -0.80 4.01 7.57
C GLY A 37 -0.52 5.49 7.74
N PRO A 38 -1.01 6.12 8.82
CA PRO A 38 -0.74 7.53 9.10
C PRO A 38 0.75 7.80 9.35
N ASN A 39 1.13 9.08 9.36
CA ASN A 39 2.49 9.46 9.70
C ASN A 39 2.83 8.99 11.12
N GLY A 40 4.03 8.41 11.27
CA GLY A 40 4.47 7.82 12.54
C GLY A 40 3.88 6.44 12.86
N ALA A 41 3.10 5.81 11.97
CA ALA A 41 2.54 4.47 12.18
C ALA A 41 3.59 3.35 12.21
N GLY A 42 4.83 3.59 11.76
CA GLY A 42 5.90 2.60 11.71
C GLY A 42 6.30 2.17 10.30
N LYS A 43 5.76 2.78 9.23
CA LYS A 43 6.03 2.41 7.82
C LYS A 43 7.51 2.46 7.47
N THR A 44 8.14 3.63 7.57
CA THR A 44 9.57 3.81 7.26
C THR A 44 10.46 2.95 8.16
N THR A 45 10.10 2.77 9.44
CA THR A 45 10.83 1.86 10.34
C THR A 45 10.79 0.41 9.83
N THR A 46 9.61 -0.04 9.36
CA THR A 46 9.44 -1.37 8.77
C THR A 46 10.29 -1.48 7.50
N ILE A 47 10.20 -0.51 6.58
CA ILE A 47 10.99 -0.50 5.35
C ILE A 47 12.49 -0.55 5.65
N ARG A 48 12.99 0.25 6.60
CA ARG A 48 14.39 0.22 7.00
C ARG A 48 14.84 -1.15 7.52
N MET A 49 13.93 -1.92 8.17
CA MET A 49 14.22 -3.30 8.54
C MET A 49 14.25 -4.24 7.33
N LEU A 50 13.33 -4.06 6.37
CA LEU A 50 13.29 -4.86 5.13
C LEU A 50 14.58 -4.72 4.31
N VAL A 51 15.06 -3.48 4.16
CA VAL A 51 16.28 -3.19 3.38
C VAL A 51 17.57 -3.31 4.19
N GLY A 52 17.49 -3.82 5.43
CA GLY A 52 18.65 -4.10 6.27
C GLY A 52 19.37 -2.90 6.85
N LEU A 53 18.80 -1.69 6.78
CA LEU A 53 19.37 -0.48 7.40
C LEU A 53 19.32 -0.53 8.93
N ILE A 54 18.34 -1.24 9.49
CA ILE A 54 18.23 -1.50 10.92
C ILE A 54 17.81 -2.97 11.14
N ALA A 55 18.35 -3.61 12.17
CA ALA A 55 17.92 -4.95 12.53
C ALA A 55 16.60 -4.94 13.32
N PRO A 56 15.69 -5.91 13.12
CA PRO A 56 14.54 -6.10 13.98
C PRO A 56 14.99 -6.45 15.42
N SER A 57 14.18 -6.08 16.42
CA SER A 57 14.41 -6.45 17.82
C SER A 57 13.91 -7.88 18.10
N LYS A 58 12.86 -8.30 17.38
CA LYS A 58 12.26 -9.66 17.45
C LYS A 58 11.64 -10.01 16.09
N GLY A 59 11.39 -11.30 15.89
CA GLY A 59 10.77 -11.83 14.68
C GLY A 59 11.77 -12.09 13.56
N THR A 60 11.25 -12.50 12.41
CA THR A 60 12.04 -12.89 11.24
C THR A 60 11.54 -12.19 9.99
N ILE A 61 12.47 -11.87 9.10
CA ILE A 61 12.20 -11.31 7.77
C ILE A 61 12.87 -12.24 6.76
N GLU A 62 12.11 -12.68 5.77
CA GLU A 62 12.59 -13.52 4.68
C GLU A 62 12.27 -12.84 3.33
N ILE A 63 13.24 -12.81 2.43
CA ILE A 63 13.13 -12.19 1.11
C ILE A 63 13.54 -13.23 0.06
N ALA A 64 12.60 -13.55 -0.83
CA ALA A 64 12.79 -14.56 -1.88
C ALA A 64 13.37 -15.89 -1.37
N GLY A 65 12.94 -16.32 -0.16
CA GLY A 65 13.42 -17.55 0.49
C GLY A 65 14.70 -17.38 1.33
N PHE A 66 15.29 -16.18 1.39
CA PHE A 66 16.51 -15.90 2.16
C PHE A 66 16.18 -15.14 3.45
N PRO A 67 16.38 -15.75 4.65
CA PRO A 67 16.25 -15.04 5.92
C PRO A 67 17.31 -13.93 6.03
N VAL A 68 16.85 -12.69 6.26
CA VAL A 68 17.72 -11.49 6.28
C VAL A 68 18.80 -11.55 7.35
N ASN A 69 18.52 -12.18 8.49
CA ASN A 69 19.46 -12.27 9.62
C ASN A 69 20.63 -13.23 9.38
N THR A 70 20.47 -14.26 8.52
CA THR A 70 21.49 -15.30 8.27
C THR A 70 22.03 -15.28 6.84
N HIS A 71 21.24 -14.82 5.86
CA HIS A 71 21.58 -14.77 4.44
C HIS A 71 21.45 -13.35 3.89
N PHE A 72 22.02 -12.39 4.61
CA PHE A 72 21.86 -10.96 4.33
C PHE A 72 22.21 -10.56 2.89
N LYS A 73 23.37 -11.02 2.39
CA LYS A 73 23.84 -10.68 1.04
C LYS A 73 22.93 -11.23 -0.06
N GLU A 74 22.48 -12.48 0.12
CA GLU A 74 21.56 -13.15 -0.80
C GLU A 74 20.20 -12.46 -0.81
N ALA A 75 19.67 -12.12 0.36
CA ALA A 75 18.42 -11.39 0.51
C ALA A 75 18.50 -10.00 -0.14
N MET A 76 19.56 -9.23 0.14
CA MET A 76 19.71 -7.88 -0.40
C MET A 76 19.91 -7.86 -1.92
N LYS A 77 20.46 -8.90 -2.53
CA LYS A 77 20.53 -9.05 -3.98
C LYS A 77 19.15 -9.21 -4.65
N GLN A 78 18.13 -9.60 -3.89
CA GLN A 78 16.78 -9.77 -4.40
C GLN A 78 15.96 -8.49 -4.34
N ILE A 79 16.50 -7.41 -3.75
CA ILE A 79 15.79 -6.15 -3.54
C ILE A 79 16.38 -5.04 -4.39
N GLY A 80 15.50 -4.24 -5.00
CA GLY A 80 15.76 -2.85 -5.37
C GLY A 80 14.97 -1.95 -4.43
N CYS A 81 15.53 -0.84 -3.98
CA CYS A 81 14.80 0.02 -3.07
C CYS A 81 15.07 1.51 -3.31
N ILE A 82 14.05 2.32 -3.01
CA ILE A 82 14.14 3.76 -2.78
C ILE A 82 13.51 4.02 -1.42
N VAL A 83 14.32 4.50 -0.46
CA VAL A 83 13.85 4.87 0.88
C VAL A 83 13.90 6.38 0.96
N GLU A 84 12.74 7.01 1.19
CA GLU A 84 12.52 8.45 1.18
C GLU A 84 12.74 9.06 -0.23
N ASN A 85 13.95 9.52 -0.56
CA ASN A 85 14.27 10.11 -1.86
C ASN A 85 15.43 9.38 -2.55
N PRO A 86 15.46 9.37 -3.89
CA PRO A 86 16.63 8.87 -4.61
C PRO A 86 17.85 9.74 -4.33
N GLU A 87 18.91 9.14 -3.81
CA GLU A 87 20.19 9.80 -3.56
C GLU A 87 21.00 9.87 -4.87
N LEU A 88 20.82 10.97 -5.61
CA LEU A 88 21.44 11.19 -6.92
C LEU A 88 22.45 12.33 -6.89
N TYR A 89 23.56 12.15 -7.57
CA TYR A 89 24.57 13.18 -7.75
C TYR A 89 24.11 14.20 -8.80
N GLY A 90 23.59 15.35 -8.35
CA GLY A 90 23.00 16.37 -9.23
C GLY A 90 23.99 16.99 -10.24
N TYR A 91 25.28 16.97 -9.97
CA TYR A 91 26.36 17.48 -10.86
C TYR A 91 26.77 16.46 -11.95
N LEU A 92 26.40 15.20 -11.80
CA LEU A 92 26.58 14.15 -12.81
C LEU A 92 25.35 14.07 -13.74
N THR A 93 25.53 13.47 -14.91
CA THR A 93 24.45 13.09 -15.81
C THR A 93 23.68 11.87 -15.25
N GLY A 94 22.48 11.60 -15.78
CA GLY A 94 21.75 10.39 -15.44
C GLY A 94 22.54 9.11 -15.73
N TRP A 95 23.23 9.09 -16.90
CA TRP A 95 24.11 7.99 -17.30
C TRP A 95 25.26 7.77 -16.33
N GLU A 96 25.96 8.84 -15.95
CA GLU A 96 27.06 8.76 -14.98
C GLU A 96 26.59 8.27 -13.62
N ASN A 97 25.40 8.72 -13.14
CA ASN A 97 24.81 8.20 -11.92
C ASN A 97 24.59 6.68 -12.01
N LEU A 98 23.91 6.19 -13.05
CA LEU A 98 23.66 4.76 -13.20
C LEU A 98 24.94 3.96 -13.34
N ASN A 99 25.96 4.49 -14.03
CA ASN A 99 27.25 3.83 -14.20
C ASN A 99 27.99 3.67 -12.85
N GLN A 100 27.92 4.66 -11.94
CA GLN A 100 28.48 4.49 -10.58
C GLN A 100 27.85 3.30 -9.86
N PHE A 101 26.52 3.21 -9.85
CA PHE A 101 25.81 2.09 -9.21
C PHE A 101 26.05 0.76 -9.92
N ALA A 102 26.09 0.73 -11.25
CA ALA A 102 26.42 -0.46 -12.02
C ALA A 102 27.81 -1.02 -11.63
N ARG A 103 28.80 -0.14 -11.48
CA ARG A 103 30.15 -0.52 -11.03
C ARG A 103 30.15 -1.09 -9.61
N MET A 104 29.39 -0.48 -8.68
CA MET A 104 29.24 -0.99 -7.30
C MET A 104 28.62 -2.39 -7.28
N LEU A 105 27.71 -2.69 -8.20
CA LEU A 105 27.08 -3.99 -8.37
C LEU A 105 27.95 -4.98 -9.17
N GLY A 106 29.14 -4.56 -9.65
CA GLY A 106 30.01 -5.38 -10.49
C GLY A 106 29.49 -5.55 -11.92
N ILE A 107 28.56 -4.74 -12.37
CA ILE A 107 28.00 -4.75 -13.73
C ILE A 107 28.98 -4.00 -14.64
N LYS A 108 29.51 -4.72 -15.65
CA LYS A 108 30.48 -4.18 -16.61
C LYS A 108 29.87 -3.92 -17.99
N ASP A 109 28.65 -4.41 -18.22
CA ASP A 109 27.98 -4.31 -19.53
C ASP A 109 26.99 -3.14 -19.55
N ASP A 110 27.29 -2.17 -20.38
CA ASP A 110 26.45 -0.99 -20.60
C ASP A 110 25.04 -1.33 -21.11
N LYS A 111 24.85 -2.52 -21.71
CA LYS A 111 23.53 -2.99 -22.16
C LYS A 111 22.52 -3.01 -21.04
N LYS A 112 22.92 -3.36 -19.81
CA LYS A 112 22.03 -3.34 -18.65
C LYS A 112 21.59 -1.92 -18.27
N ILE A 113 22.50 -0.95 -18.40
CA ILE A 113 22.17 0.46 -18.14
C ILE A 113 21.18 0.94 -19.22
N ILE A 114 21.45 0.62 -20.50
CA ILE A 114 20.56 0.99 -21.62
C ILE A 114 19.17 0.36 -21.41
N GLU A 115 19.10 -0.91 -21.00
CA GLU A 115 17.85 -1.62 -20.73
C GLU A 115 16.98 -0.87 -19.69
N VAL A 116 17.55 -0.54 -18.52
CA VAL A 116 16.80 0.16 -17.48
C VAL A 116 16.48 1.60 -17.85
N VAL A 117 17.34 2.29 -18.59
CA VAL A 117 17.10 3.66 -19.09
C VAL A 117 15.91 3.69 -20.06
N ASN A 118 15.85 2.72 -20.98
CA ASN A 118 14.72 2.58 -21.91
C ASN A 118 13.42 2.26 -21.13
N LEU A 119 13.50 1.34 -20.17
CA LEU A 119 12.37 0.93 -19.35
C LEU A 119 11.73 2.11 -18.60
N VAL A 120 12.56 3.00 -18.01
CA VAL A 120 12.07 4.20 -17.29
C VAL A 120 11.81 5.41 -18.21
N LYS A 121 11.94 5.26 -19.53
CA LYS A 121 11.70 6.32 -20.53
C LYS A 121 12.57 7.59 -20.30
N LEU A 122 13.86 7.39 -20.02
CA LEU A 122 14.81 8.50 -19.85
C LEU A 122 15.87 8.59 -20.97
N SER A 123 15.74 7.82 -22.06
CA SER A 123 16.75 7.70 -23.12
C SER A 123 17.17 9.03 -23.73
N GLU A 124 16.23 9.94 -23.98
CA GLU A 124 16.51 11.25 -24.58
C GLU A 124 17.23 12.22 -23.63
N ARG A 125 17.04 12.05 -22.33
CA ARG A 125 17.52 12.97 -21.30
C ARG A 125 18.66 12.41 -20.45
N ILE A 126 19.07 11.15 -20.67
CA ILE A 126 20.01 10.43 -19.80
C ILE A 126 21.40 11.08 -19.73
N HIS A 127 21.82 11.79 -20.77
CA HIS A 127 23.11 12.51 -20.85
C HIS A 127 23.05 13.94 -20.31
N GLU A 128 21.89 14.40 -19.84
CA GLU A 128 21.78 15.69 -19.16
C GLU A 128 22.09 15.57 -17.66
N LYS A 129 22.53 16.69 -17.06
CA LYS A 129 22.84 16.73 -15.62
C LYS A 129 21.57 16.57 -14.79
N VAL A 130 21.63 15.71 -13.76
CA VAL A 130 20.47 15.40 -12.89
C VAL A 130 19.93 16.63 -12.16
N LYS A 131 20.73 17.67 -11.94
CA LYS A 131 20.25 18.94 -11.37
C LYS A 131 19.15 19.61 -12.23
N THR A 132 19.09 19.32 -13.53
CA THR A 132 18.09 19.86 -14.47
C THR A 132 16.83 19.00 -14.57
N TYR A 133 16.81 17.83 -13.91
CA TYR A 133 15.69 16.91 -13.96
C TYR A 133 14.51 17.41 -13.12
N SER A 134 13.30 17.19 -13.63
CA SER A 134 12.09 17.32 -12.82
C SER A 134 12.08 16.28 -11.69
N LEU A 135 11.21 16.44 -10.71
CA LEU A 135 11.07 15.47 -9.62
C LEU A 135 10.70 14.08 -10.16
N GLY A 136 9.74 14.00 -11.10
CA GLY A 136 9.39 12.74 -11.75
C GLY A 136 10.54 12.08 -12.51
N MET A 137 11.39 12.86 -13.20
CA MET A 137 12.60 12.33 -13.84
C MET A 137 13.60 11.78 -12.81
N LYS A 138 13.79 12.47 -11.69
CA LYS A 138 14.65 12.00 -10.59
C LYS A 138 14.12 10.69 -10.00
N GLN A 139 12.81 10.61 -9.79
CA GLN A 139 12.15 9.39 -9.30
C GLN A 139 12.35 8.22 -10.27
N ARG A 140 12.16 8.43 -11.57
CA ARG A 140 12.41 7.41 -12.60
C ARG A 140 13.88 6.98 -12.65
N LEU A 141 14.82 7.91 -12.52
CA LEU A 141 16.24 7.58 -12.46
C LEU A 141 16.59 6.76 -11.21
N GLY A 142 16.00 7.08 -10.05
CA GLY A 142 16.14 6.28 -8.83
C GLY A 142 15.58 4.86 -9.00
N ILE A 143 14.43 4.73 -9.66
CA ILE A 143 13.88 3.40 -9.97
C ILE A 143 14.80 2.65 -10.95
N ALA A 144 15.33 3.30 -11.99
CA ALA A 144 16.30 2.69 -12.88
C ALA A 144 17.52 2.15 -12.11
N GLN A 145 18.03 2.93 -11.15
CA GLN A 145 19.11 2.52 -10.26
C GLN A 145 18.74 1.27 -9.46
N ALA A 146 17.54 1.24 -8.85
CA ALA A 146 17.06 0.12 -8.07
C ALA A 146 16.88 -1.16 -8.93
N LEU A 147 16.60 -1.02 -10.23
CA LEU A 147 16.39 -2.13 -11.17
C LEU A 147 17.68 -2.70 -11.77
N LEU A 148 18.83 -2.03 -11.65
CA LEU A 148 20.11 -2.50 -12.22
C LEU A 148 20.48 -3.91 -11.79
N GLY A 149 20.19 -4.28 -10.54
CA GLY A 149 20.44 -5.60 -9.95
C GLY A 149 19.46 -6.69 -10.39
N ARG A 150 18.44 -6.38 -11.21
CA ARG A 150 17.31 -7.29 -11.54
C ARG A 150 16.66 -7.88 -10.29
N PRO A 151 16.15 -7.05 -9.39
CA PRO A 151 15.55 -7.52 -8.15
C PRO A 151 14.25 -8.30 -8.42
N LYS A 152 13.89 -9.20 -7.49
CA LYS A 152 12.56 -9.82 -7.45
C LYS A 152 11.53 -8.94 -6.75
N LEU A 153 12.00 -8.07 -5.86
CA LEU A 153 11.17 -7.15 -5.07
C LEU A 153 11.70 -5.72 -5.18
N LEU A 154 10.84 -4.82 -5.63
CA LEU A 154 11.10 -3.37 -5.62
C LEU A 154 10.36 -2.75 -4.42
N ILE A 155 11.09 -2.06 -3.55
CA ILE A 155 10.55 -1.38 -2.37
C ILE A 155 10.60 0.13 -2.58
N LEU A 156 9.45 0.79 -2.48
CA LEU A 156 9.30 2.22 -2.69
C LEU A 156 8.65 2.86 -1.45
N ASP A 157 9.37 3.77 -0.80
CA ASP A 157 8.85 4.50 0.36
C ASP A 157 8.25 5.83 -0.11
N GLU A 158 6.91 5.95 0.00
CA GLU A 158 6.13 7.15 -0.36
C GLU A 158 6.47 7.71 -1.76
N PRO A 159 6.47 6.89 -2.84
CA PRO A 159 7.05 7.26 -4.14
C PRO A 159 6.26 8.32 -4.91
N THR A 160 5.06 8.64 -4.49
CA THR A 160 4.15 9.64 -5.08
C THR A 160 4.34 11.03 -4.47
N ASN A 161 5.05 11.13 -3.34
CA ASN A 161 5.22 12.39 -2.64
C ASN A 161 5.87 13.47 -3.52
N GLY A 162 5.16 14.60 -3.65
CA GLY A 162 5.62 15.77 -4.40
C GLY A 162 5.47 15.65 -5.92
N LEU A 163 4.95 14.54 -6.44
CA LEU A 163 4.59 14.42 -7.84
C LEU A 163 3.26 15.14 -8.12
N ASP A 164 3.14 15.70 -9.31
CA ASP A 164 1.87 16.20 -9.82
C ASP A 164 0.96 15.03 -10.26
N PRO A 165 -0.34 15.28 -10.50
CA PRO A 165 -1.28 14.22 -10.89
C PRO A 165 -0.89 13.48 -12.18
N ALA A 166 -0.16 14.12 -13.09
CA ALA A 166 0.34 13.46 -14.29
C ALA A 166 1.48 12.49 -13.95
N GLY A 167 2.44 12.93 -13.12
CA GLY A 167 3.55 12.09 -12.64
C GLY A 167 3.07 10.88 -11.84
N ILE A 168 2.02 11.03 -11.02
CA ILE A 168 1.40 9.90 -10.28
C ILE A 168 0.84 8.86 -11.27
N ARG A 169 0.12 9.30 -12.32
CA ARG A 169 -0.41 8.39 -13.35
C ARG A 169 0.70 7.66 -14.09
N GLU A 170 1.75 8.37 -14.48
CA GLU A 170 2.89 7.77 -15.17
C GLU A 170 3.61 6.74 -14.29
N LEU A 171 3.80 7.04 -13.00
CA LEU A 171 4.39 6.12 -12.04
C LEU A 171 3.53 4.85 -11.88
N ARG A 172 2.21 4.99 -11.79
CA ARG A 172 1.27 3.87 -11.71
C ARG A 172 1.37 2.95 -12.93
N GLU A 173 1.29 3.52 -14.13
CA GLU A 173 1.42 2.75 -15.37
C GLU A 173 2.75 2.01 -15.44
N PHE A 174 3.81 2.68 -14.99
CA PHE A 174 5.14 2.10 -14.95
C PHE A 174 5.23 0.93 -13.95
N ILE A 175 4.67 1.06 -12.75
CA ILE A 175 4.63 -0.02 -11.75
C ILE A 175 3.88 -1.24 -12.31
N HIS A 176 2.73 -1.03 -12.94
CA HIS A 176 1.98 -2.13 -13.56
C HIS A 176 2.76 -2.81 -14.69
N LEU A 177 3.53 -2.04 -15.47
CA LEU A 177 4.41 -2.60 -16.50
C LEU A 177 5.50 -3.48 -15.87
N LEU A 178 6.15 -3.02 -14.79
CA LEU A 178 7.17 -3.81 -14.08
C LEU A 178 6.63 -5.15 -13.59
N VAL A 179 5.43 -5.14 -13.02
CA VAL A 179 4.80 -6.37 -12.52
C VAL A 179 4.43 -7.32 -13.66
N LYS A 180 3.75 -6.81 -14.69
CA LYS A 180 3.22 -7.65 -15.78
C LYS A 180 4.29 -8.17 -16.73
N GLU A 181 5.26 -7.32 -17.10
CA GLU A 181 6.23 -7.66 -18.15
C GLU A 181 7.58 -8.12 -17.59
N GLN A 182 7.97 -7.62 -16.42
CA GLN A 182 9.26 -7.96 -15.80
C GLN A 182 9.13 -8.97 -14.66
N ASN A 183 7.90 -9.33 -14.26
CA ASN A 183 7.61 -10.22 -13.13
C ASN A 183 8.28 -9.76 -11.82
N ILE A 184 8.38 -8.43 -11.63
CA ILE A 184 8.93 -7.82 -10.42
C ILE A 184 7.77 -7.53 -9.47
N SER A 185 7.84 -8.03 -8.25
CA SER A 185 6.86 -7.68 -7.21
C SER A 185 7.19 -6.30 -6.64
N VAL A 186 6.18 -5.54 -6.26
CA VAL A 186 6.40 -4.16 -5.77
C VAL A 186 5.76 -4.00 -4.39
N PHE A 187 6.53 -3.43 -3.45
CA PHE A 187 6.07 -3.03 -2.13
C PHE A 187 6.10 -1.51 -2.05
N ILE A 188 4.96 -0.89 -1.79
CA ILE A 188 4.81 0.57 -1.77
C ILE A 188 4.28 1.00 -0.41
N SER A 189 4.95 1.93 0.27
CA SER A 189 4.33 2.63 1.39
C SER A 189 3.56 3.87 0.92
N SER A 190 2.44 4.16 1.57
CA SER A 190 1.71 5.42 1.42
C SER A 190 0.95 5.77 2.68
N HIS A 191 0.65 7.04 2.86
CA HIS A 191 -0.31 7.52 3.85
C HIS A 191 -1.65 7.90 3.20
N LEU A 192 -1.74 7.86 1.86
CA LEU A 192 -2.93 8.18 1.08
C LEU A 192 -3.56 6.89 0.55
N LEU A 193 -4.79 6.65 0.96
CA LEU A 193 -5.52 5.45 0.55
C LEU A 193 -5.88 5.47 -0.93
N SER A 194 -6.22 6.64 -1.48
CA SER A 194 -6.53 6.83 -2.90
C SER A 194 -5.40 6.38 -3.83
N GLU A 195 -4.15 6.52 -3.40
CA GLU A 195 -2.99 6.01 -4.15
C GLU A 195 -2.93 4.48 -4.13
N ILE A 196 -3.14 3.89 -2.94
CA ILE A 196 -3.15 2.43 -2.75
C ILE A 196 -4.27 1.79 -3.58
N GLU A 197 -5.45 2.39 -3.59
CA GLU A 197 -6.60 1.93 -4.38
C GLU A 197 -6.28 1.83 -5.87
N MET A 198 -5.55 2.81 -6.39
CA MET A 198 -5.25 2.89 -7.82
C MET A 198 -4.08 2.02 -8.27
N ILE A 199 -3.17 1.64 -7.35
CA ILE A 199 -1.89 1.03 -7.71
C ILE A 199 -1.80 -0.42 -7.23
N CYS A 200 -2.38 -0.75 -6.06
CA CYS A 200 -2.09 -1.98 -5.34
C CYS A 200 -3.16 -3.06 -5.56
N ASP A 201 -2.73 -4.33 -5.52
CA ASP A 201 -3.61 -5.50 -5.52
C ASP A 201 -4.09 -5.82 -4.10
N ARG A 202 -3.15 -5.77 -3.14
CA ARG A 202 -3.38 -6.01 -1.71
C ARG A 202 -2.76 -4.90 -0.88
N VAL A 203 -3.28 -4.75 0.34
CA VAL A 203 -2.80 -3.73 1.28
C VAL A 203 -2.69 -4.28 2.69
N GLY A 204 -1.61 -3.92 3.37
CA GLY A 204 -1.44 -4.06 4.80
C GLY A 204 -1.62 -2.70 5.47
N ILE A 205 -2.56 -2.59 6.39
CA ILE A 205 -2.85 -1.38 7.16
C ILE A 205 -2.11 -1.45 8.48
N ILE A 206 -1.25 -0.45 8.74
CA ILE A 206 -0.51 -0.33 9.99
C ILE A 206 -0.93 0.93 10.75
N ASN A 207 -1.14 0.80 12.06
CA ASN A 207 -1.39 1.93 12.94
C ASN A 207 -0.67 1.75 14.28
N LYS A 208 0.00 2.79 14.78
CA LYS A 208 0.74 2.79 16.06
C LYS A 208 1.66 1.56 16.21
N GLY A 209 2.34 1.18 15.14
CA GLY A 209 3.27 0.06 15.10
C GLY A 209 2.64 -1.33 14.96
N LYS A 210 1.33 -1.47 14.88
CA LYS A 210 0.63 -2.76 14.80
C LYS A 210 -0.08 -2.93 13.47
N MET A 211 -0.09 -4.16 12.95
CA MET A 211 -0.94 -4.50 11.81
C MET A 211 -2.41 -4.46 12.25
N VAL A 212 -3.20 -3.62 11.58
CA VAL A 212 -4.65 -3.56 11.76
C VAL A 212 -5.31 -4.61 10.88
N ARG A 213 -4.91 -4.68 9.61
CA ARG A 213 -5.51 -5.58 8.62
C ARG A 213 -4.58 -5.83 7.44
N VAL A 214 -4.74 -6.99 6.80
CA VAL A 214 -4.23 -7.29 5.46
C VAL A 214 -5.40 -7.77 4.61
N SER A 215 -5.63 -7.15 3.45
CA SER A 215 -6.78 -7.45 2.58
C SER A 215 -6.46 -7.19 1.12
N THR A 216 -7.28 -7.69 0.19
CA THR A 216 -7.24 -7.19 -1.19
C THR A 216 -7.89 -5.81 -1.24
N VAL A 217 -7.41 -4.95 -2.15
CA VAL A 217 -8.02 -3.63 -2.38
C VAL A 217 -9.47 -3.79 -2.84
N LYS A 218 -9.77 -4.79 -3.67
CA LYS A 218 -11.12 -5.11 -4.13
C LYS A 218 -12.09 -5.42 -3.00
N ASP A 219 -11.65 -6.18 -1.97
CA ASP A 219 -12.49 -6.51 -0.83
C ASP A 219 -12.78 -5.27 0.03
N LEU A 220 -11.78 -4.38 0.20
CA LEU A 220 -11.97 -3.12 0.93
C LEU A 220 -12.94 -2.18 0.20
N VAL A 221 -12.81 -2.04 -1.13
CA VAL A 221 -13.73 -1.25 -1.97
C VAL A 221 -15.15 -1.78 -1.84
N LYS A 222 -15.31 -3.11 -1.93
CA LYS A 222 -16.61 -3.75 -1.78
C LYS A 222 -17.21 -3.51 -0.39
N GLU A 223 -16.40 -3.62 0.65
CA GLU A 223 -16.82 -3.38 2.03
C GLU A 223 -17.29 -1.94 2.27
N ALA A 224 -16.58 -0.95 1.72
CA ALA A 224 -16.98 0.46 1.78
C ALA A 224 -18.30 0.71 1.02
N ALA A 225 -18.49 0.09 -0.15
CA ALA A 225 -19.69 0.25 -0.97
C ALA A 225 -20.95 -0.44 -0.41
N GLU A 226 -20.82 -1.34 0.56
CA GLU A 226 -21.93 -2.11 1.14
C GLU A 226 -22.55 -1.46 2.38
N ARG A 227 -22.19 -0.23 2.76
CA ARG A 227 -22.79 0.46 3.90
C ARG A 227 -24.11 1.11 3.54
N VAL A 228 -25.12 0.89 4.38
CA VAL A 228 -26.47 1.46 4.23
C VAL A 228 -26.89 2.14 5.53
N GLU A 229 -27.32 3.39 5.40
CA GLU A 229 -27.91 4.18 6.46
C GLU A 229 -29.45 4.10 6.37
N TRP A 230 -30.09 3.77 7.47
CA TRP A 230 -31.53 3.72 7.59
C TRP A 230 -32.02 4.76 8.59
N ARG A 231 -33.01 5.54 8.18
CA ARG A 231 -33.81 6.40 9.06
C ARG A 231 -35.19 5.79 9.17
N VAL A 232 -35.47 5.12 10.29
CA VAL A 232 -36.67 4.33 10.49
C VAL A 232 -37.22 4.51 11.88
N SER A 233 -38.52 4.29 12.06
CA SER A 233 -39.19 4.38 13.36
C SER A 233 -40.27 3.29 13.50
N PRO A 234 -40.30 2.54 14.61
CA PRO A 234 -39.40 2.61 15.78
C PRO A 234 -38.03 1.93 15.51
N THR A 235 -36.95 2.61 15.86
CA THR A 235 -35.56 2.21 15.59
C THR A 235 -35.23 0.83 16.19
N GLN A 236 -35.64 0.55 17.44
CA GLN A 236 -35.33 -0.71 18.11
C GLN A 236 -35.94 -1.92 17.39
N LYS A 237 -37.20 -1.82 16.93
CA LYS A 237 -37.88 -2.90 16.21
C LYS A 237 -37.18 -3.20 14.88
N ALA A 238 -36.68 -2.17 14.20
CA ALA A 238 -35.91 -2.30 12.97
C ALA A 238 -34.56 -3.01 13.20
N ILE A 239 -33.84 -2.68 14.27
CA ILE A 239 -32.58 -3.34 14.65
C ILE A 239 -32.82 -4.84 14.87
N ASP A 240 -33.88 -5.19 15.59
CA ASP A 240 -34.20 -6.59 15.91
C ASP A 240 -34.53 -7.40 14.65
N LEU A 241 -35.12 -6.75 13.63
CA LEU A 241 -35.37 -7.36 12.33
C LEU A 241 -34.07 -7.50 11.53
N LEU A 242 -33.25 -6.46 11.44
CA LEU A 242 -31.98 -6.51 10.73
C LEU A 242 -31.04 -7.57 11.30
N LYS A 243 -31.04 -7.79 12.61
CA LYS A 243 -30.23 -8.83 13.26
C LYS A 243 -30.66 -10.27 12.93
N LYS A 244 -31.88 -10.47 12.41
CA LYS A 244 -32.36 -11.79 11.99
C LYS A 244 -31.75 -12.24 10.66
N ASP A 245 -31.31 -11.30 9.82
CA ASP A 245 -30.60 -11.62 8.57
C ASP A 245 -29.09 -11.69 8.81
N SER A 246 -28.54 -12.88 8.80
CA SER A 246 -27.10 -13.14 9.03
C SER A 246 -26.18 -12.50 7.98
N THR A 247 -26.72 -12.03 6.86
CA THR A 247 -25.97 -11.32 5.83
C THR A 247 -25.82 -9.83 6.12
N ILE A 248 -26.54 -9.29 7.12
CA ILE A 248 -26.43 -7.91 7.58
C ILE A 248 -25.48 -7.87 8.77
N GLN A 249 -24.42 -7.09 8.67
CA GLN A 249 -23.35 -7.03 9.67
C GLN A 249 -23.14 -5.59 10.14
N ASP A 250 -22.33 -5.43 11.19
CA ASP A 250 -21.88 -4.13 11.72
C ASP A 250 -23.02 -3.13 11.98
N ILE A 251 -24.12 -3.63 12.62
CA ILE A 251 -25.28 -2.80 12.92
C ILE A 251 -24.95 -1.86 14.09
N ASN A 252 -24.82 -0.58 13.79
CA ASN A 252 -24.56 0.50 14.75
C ASN A 252 -25.70 1.52 14.72
N VAL A 253 -25.93 2.20 15.86
CA VAL A 253 -26.92 3.27 15.96
C VAL A 253 -26.23 4.55 16.37
N LYS A 254 -26.49 5.61 15.62
CA LYS A 254 -26.01 6.96 15.94
C LYS A 254 -27.12 7.95 15.61
N ASP A 255 -27.53 8.76 16.60
CA ASP A 255 -28.52 9.84 16.42
C ASP A 255 -29.83 9.37 15.72
N ASP A 256 -30.40 8.23 16.17
CA ASP A 256 -31.60 7.58 15.57
C ASP A 256 -31.44 7.08 14.13
N LEU A 257 -30.21 7.04 13.62
CA LEU A 257 -29.84 6.43 12.34
C LEU A 257 -29.26 5.05 12.59
N ILE A 258 -29.72 4.05 11.82
CA ILE A 258 -29.10 2.72 11.82
C ILE A 258 -28.10 2.66 10.67
N LEU A 259 -26.85 2.44 11.00
CA LEU A 259 -25.79 2.14 10.05
C LEU A 259 -25.56 0.64 10.06
N CYS A 260 -25.59 0.01 8.90
CA CYS A 260 -25.26 -1.41 8.77
C CYS A 260 -24.53 -1.72 7.48
N ARG A 261 -23.81 -2.83 7.48
CA ARG A 261 -23.18 -3.37 6.27
C ARG A 261 -24.11 -4.42 5.65
N MET A 262 -24.59 -4.15 4.46
CA MET A 262 -25.46 -5.04 3.70
C MET A 262 -25.37 -4.76 2.20
N SER A 263 -25.70 -5.76 1.37
CA SER A 263 -25.78 -5.55 -0.06
C SER A 263 -26.88 -4.52 -0.40
N PRO A 264 -26.60 -3.46 -1.17
CA PRO A 264 -27.61 -2.51 -1.64
C PRO A 264 -28.76 -3.18 -2.44
N LEU A 265 -28.52 -4.34 -3.03
CA LEU A 265 -29.55 -5.12 -3.74
C LEU A 265 -30.68 -5.61 -2.82
N LYS A 266 -30.43 -5.75 -1.53
CA LYS A 266 -31.41 -6.18 -0.53
C LYS A 266 -32.27 -5.02 0.04
N ILE A 267 -31.99 -3.76 -0.31
CA ILE A 267 -32.71 -2.62 0.22
C ILE A 267 -34.22 -2.75 0.04
N ASN A 268 -34.67 -3.13 -1.15
CA ASN A 268 -36.10 -3.28 -1.46
C ASN A 268 -36.75 -4.40 -0.62
N GLU A 269 -36.04 -5.51 -0.42
CA GLU A 269 -36.53 -6.63 0.41
C GLU A 269 -36.68 -6.19 1.88
N ILE A 270 -35.70 -5.46 2.42
CA ILE A 270 -35.73 -4.96 3.79
C ILE A 270 -36.83 -3.89 3.97
N ILE A 271 -37.03 -3.00 2.99
CA ILE A 271 -38.14 -2.04 3.05
C ILE A 271 -39.48 -2.77 3.13
N GLN A 272 -39.69 -3.82 2.33
CA GLN A 272 -40.91 -4.62 2.40
C GLN A 272 -41.11 -5.26 3.77
N CYS A 273 -40.04 -5.83 4.35
CA CYS A 273 -40.08 -6.37 5.70
C CYS A 273 -40.42 -5.31 6.75
N PHE A 274 -39.84 -4.12 6.65
CA PHE A 274 -40.13 -3.02 7.57
C PHE A 274 -41.60 -2.58 7.49
N VAL A 275 -42.13 -2.41 6.30
CA VAL A 275 -43.54 -2.01 6.07
C VAL A 275 -44.48 -3.08 6.61
N THR A 276 -44.22 -4.39 6.39
CA THR A 276 -45.05 -5.50 6.89
C THR A 276 -45.08 -5.55 8.41
N GLU A 277 -44.04 -5.08 9.07
CA GLU A 277 -43.91 -5.05 10.53
C GLU A 277 -44.24 -3.66 11.12
N ASP A 278 -45.00 -2.80 10.40
CA ASP A 278 -45.38 -1.47 10.86
C ASP A 278 -44.20 -0.58 11.25
N ILE A 279 -43.07 -0.69 10.59
CA ILE A 279 -41.91 0.18 10.74
C ILE A 279 -41.95 1.22 9.65
N GLN A 280 -42.00 2.49 10.02
CA GLN A 280 -41.95 3.60 9.06
C GLN A 280 -40.51 3.80 8.55
N VAL A 281 -40.36 3.80 7.23
CA VAL A 281 -39.08 4.11 6.57
C VAL A 281 -39.10 5.59 6.18
N ASN A 282 -38.39 6.41 6.93
CA ASN A 282 -38.28 7.85 6.70
C ASN A 282 -37.16 8.19 5.72
N GLY A 283 -36.24 7.25 5.46
CA GLY A 283 -35.18 7.39 4.48
C GLY A 283 -34.25 6.19 4.49
N VAL A 284 -33.64 5.95 3.33
CA VAL A 284 -32.55 5.00 3.15
C VAL A 284 -31.50 5.68 2.28
N LYS A 285 -30.26 5.56 2.68
CA LYS A 285 -29.13 6.10 1.94
C LYS A 285 -28.06 5.02 1.85
N THR A 286 -27.66 4.70 0.61
CA THR A 286 -26.43 3.95 0.41
C THR A 286 -25.28 4.92 0.69
N MET A 287 -24.51 4.61 1.71
CA MET A 287 -23.30 5.36 1.99
C MET A 287 -22.26 4.91 0.98
N SER A 288 -21.88 5.80 0.10
CA SER A 288 -20.61 5.68 -0.59
C SER A 288 -19.54 6.15 0.39
N ASP A 289 -19.37 5.40 1.49
CA ASP A 289 -18.20 5.63 2.32
C ASP A 289 -17.00 5.48 1.40
N THR A 290 -16.17 6.46 1.40
CA THR A 290 -14.90 6.38 0.67
C THR A 290 -14.05 5.33 1.41
N LEU A 291 -13.15 4.68 0.70
CA LEU A 291 -12.14 3.86 1.41
C LEU A 291 -11.41 4.66 2.49
N GLU A 292 -11.35 6.00 2.36
CA GLU A 292 -10.78 6.89 3.37
C GLU A 292 -11.58 6.88 4.67
N ASP A 293 -12.92 6.85 4.61
CA ASP A 293 -13.76 6.77 5.80
C ASP A 293 -13.56 5.42 6.53
N LEU A 294 -13.51 4.33 5.76
CA LEU A 294 -13.20 2.99 6.30
C LEU A 294 -11.81 2.97 6.95
N PHE A 295 -10.81 3.59 6.33
CA PHE A 295 -9.47 3.68 6.86
C PHE A 295 -9.41 4.52 8.15
N MET A 296 -10.10 5.67 8.18
CA MET A 296 -10.19 6.52 9.37
C MET A 296 -10.84 5.77 10.55
N GLU A 297 -11.91 5.01 10.30
CA GLU A 297 -12.53 4.17 11.31
C GLU A 297 -11.57 3.09 11.85
N MET A 298 -10.87 2.37 10.95
CA MET A 298 -9.88 1.35 11.33
C MET A 298 -8.68 1.92 12.10
N THR A 299 -8.32 3.17 11.86
CA THR A 299 -7.16 3.82 12.49
C THR A 299 -7.51 4.70 13.68
N GLY A 300 -8.81 4.78 14.06
CA GLY A 300 -9.29 5.57 15.21
C GLY A 300 -9.23 7.08 14.95
N GLY A 301 -9.29 7.52 13.70
CA GLY A 301 -9.51 8.91 13.32
C GLY A 301 -10.99 9.28 13.44
N GLU A 302 -11.30 10.54 13.80
CA GLU A 302 -12.67 11.04 13.74
C GLU A 302 -13.11 11.11 12.27
N VAL A 303 -14.21 10.43 11.95
CA VAL A 303 -14.89 10.57 10.66
C VAL A 303 -15.39 12.02 10.60
N ARG A 304 -14.92 12.81 9.63
CA ARG A 304 -15.48 14.13 9.37
C ARG A 304 -16.92 13.96 8.91
N GLY A 305 -17.86 14.38 9.77
CA GLY A 305 -19.29 14.47 9.50
C GLY A 305 -19.61 15.55 8.46
#